data_d9cfa041d24eb7602cfe57e0a9de02b0
#
_entry.id   d9cfa041d24eb7602cfe57e0a9de02b0
#
_cell.length_a   1.000
_cell.length_b   1.000
_cell.length_c   1.000
_cell.angle_alpha   90.00
_cell.angle_beta   90.00
_cell.angle_gamma   90.00
#
_symmetry.space_group_name_H-M   'P 1'
#
loop_
_entity.id
_entity.type
_entity.pdbx_description
1 polymer ?
#
loop_
_entity_poly.entity_id
_entity_poly.type
_entity_poly.pdbx_seq_one_letter_code
_entity_poly.pdbx_strand_id
1 'polypeptide(L)'
;MGDVYIGLMSRHTVAILDFGSQYTKVIARRIREHHVYSVIMPYHTTAEELQATHISAIILSGGPASVFEGEAPQIDKQILELDKPILGICYGLHTLLHITGGIVHSTGHGEYGPATLEITKVSDLLQGLPNKIPVWMSHGDRVENLSEDWEIIGKSENDIIGAIQHRTKPIFGTQFHPEVQHTPNGGTILANFLFSIAGCKPDWTPTHHLDELHEQIRRDVGKDRVLCALSGGVDSSVVAVLLTRILDDQTVCVFIDHGMLRKNEAEQVQTSLGAGLGLKIHLADFSARFLDALKGVIDPEEKRKIIGREFIRSFEEVAHELGPAKFLAQGTLYPDIIESGGLMGTARTIKSHHNVGGLPEEMDFQLIEPLKDLFKDEVRNLGRELGIPEDILQRHPFPGPGLAVRIVGEVTPERLSLLRDADWIYQEILKETGEYQRIWQAFAVLIPVKTVGVMGDQRTYDHLLALRAVTSADGMTADWYRMPSEVLSLCSNRIINEVQGINRVVYDISSKPPSTIEWE
;
A
#
# COMPACT_ATOMS: atom_id res chain seq x y z
N MET A 1 -10.76 13.58 19.45
CA MET A 1 -11.02 13.99 18.06
C MET A 1 -10.51 15.39 17.72
N GLY A 2 -9.98 16.16 18.64
CA GLY A 2 -9.58 17.56 18.43
C GLY A 2 -8.18 17.81 17.87
N ASP A 3 -7.25 16.87 17.95
CA ASP A 3 -5.82 17.19 17.76
C ASP A 3 -5.20 16.74 16.43
N VAL A 4 -5.95 16.04 15.57
CA VAL A 4 -5.44 15.56 14.27
C VAL A 4 -5.49 16.64 13.17
N TYR A 5 -6.26 17.73 13.38
CA TYR A 5 -6.58 18.67 12.30
C TYR A 5 -5.86 20.04 12.37
N ILE A 6 -5.00 20.29 13.37
CA ILE A 6 -4.38 21.62 13.53
C ILE A 6 -3.30 21.91 12.48
N GLY A 7 -2.72 20.88 11.84
CA GLY A 7 -1.75 21.06 10.74
C GLY A 7 -2.35 21.35 9.36
N LEU A 8 -3.67 21.25 9.19
CA LEU A 8 -4.36 21.37 7.90
C LEU A 8 -4.70 22.82 7.50
N MET A 9 -4.43 23.80 8.36
CA MET A 9 -4.92 25.17 8.17
C MET A 9 -4.27 25.98 7.02
N SER A 10 -3.25 25.46 6.35
CA SER A 10 -2.54 26.22 5.28
C SER A 10 -2.50 25.54 3.91
N ARG A 11 -3.06 24.33 3.75
CA ARG A 11 -2.95 23.55 2.50
C ARG A 11 -4.30 23.40 1.80
N HIS A 12 -4.21 23.27 0.47
CA HIS A 12 -5.33 22.81 -0.33
C HIS A 12 -5.54 21.32 -0.12
N THR A 13 -6.67 20.94 0.50
CA THR A 13 -7.03 19.55 0.80
C THR A 13 -8.24 19.13 -0.01
N VAL A 14 -8.15 17.96 -0.66
CA VAL A 14 -9.27 17.33 -1.37
C VAL A 14 -9.80 16.17 -0.52
N ALA A 15 -11.07 16.23 -0.15
CA ALA A 15 -11.74 15.13 0.54
C ALA A 15 -12.26 14.12 -0.50
N ILE A 16 -12.00 12.85 -0.29
CA ILE A 16 -12.52 11.75 -1.12
C ILE A 16 -13.47 10.96 -0.25
N LEU A 17 -14.77 11.00 -0.56
CA LEU A 17 -15.76 10.20 0.13
C LEU A 17 -15.78 8.79 -0.44
N ASP A 18 -15.51 7.80 0.43
CA ASP A 18 -15.33 6.40 0.04
C ASP A 18 -16.63 5.62 0.10
N PHE A 19 -17.08 5.16 -1.07
CA PHE A 19 -18.25 4.28 -1.23
C PHE A 19 -17.87 2.79 -1.33
N GLY A 20 -16.66 2.42 -0.92
CA GLY A 20 -16.17 1.04 -0.96
C GLY A 20 -15.56 0.63 -2.30
N SER A 21 -15.11 1.59 -3.11
CA SER A 21 -14.41 1.29 -4.36
C SER A 21 -12.99 0.80 -4.10
N GLN A 22 -12.60 -0.24 -4.80
CA GLN A 22 -11.18 -0.64 -4.86
C GLN A 22 -10.27 0.46 -5.44
N TYR A 23 -10.84 1.46 -6.14
CA TYR A 23 -10.09 2.57 -6.75
C TYR A 23 -10.00 3.81 -5.88
N THR A 24 -10.64 3.86 -4.71
CA THR A 24 -10.60 5.05 -3.84
C THR A 24 -9.17 5.46 -3.49
N LYS A 25 -8.31 4.49 -3.16
CA LYS A 25 -6.88 4.74 -2.90
C LYS A 25 -6.14 5.25 -4.14
N VAL A 26 -6.54 4.79 -5.33
CA VAL A 26 -5.95 5.23 -6.60
C VAL A 26 -6.31 6.69 -6.85
N ILE A 27 -7.57 7.10 -6.60
CA ILE A 27 -7.98 8.51 -6.67
C ILE A 27 -7.08 9.37 -5.77
N ALA A 28 -6.94 9.00 -4.49
CA ALA A 28 -6.12 9.74 -3.54
C ALA A 28 -4.67 9.88 -4.00
N ARG A 29 -4.08 8.80 -4.48
CA ARG A 29 -2.72 8.79 -5.02
C ARG A 29 -2.58 9.69 -6.25
N ARG A 30 -3.53 9.64 -7.21
CA ARG A 30 -3.51 10.50 -8.41
C ARG A 30 -3.56 11.98 -8.07
N ILE A 31 -4.34 12.37 -7.05
CA ILE A 31 -4.39 13.76 -6.58
C ILE A 31 -3.03 14.17 -6.01
N ARG A 32 -2.37 13.30 -5.22
CA ARG A 32 -1.04 13.57 -4.66
C ARG A 32 0.07 13.59 -5.70
N GLU A 33 -0.05 12.84 -6.78
CA GLU A 33 0.84 12.96 -7.95
C GLU A 33 0.77 14.36 -8.60
N HIS A 34 -0.35 15.08 -8.42
CA HIS A 34 -0.49 16.49 -8.78
C HIS A 34 -0.03 17.47 -7.67
N HIS A 35 0.64 16.98 -6.65
CA HIS A 35 1.12 17.77 -5.50
C HIS A 35 0.00 18.49 -4.73
N VAL A 36 -1.19 17.90 -4.67
CA VAL A 36 -2.31 18.35 -3.86
C VAL A 36 -2.59 17.31 -2.77
N TYR A 37 -2.76 17.77 -1.53
CA TYR A 37 -3.06 16.84 -0.44
C TYR A 37 -4.47 16.26 -0.57
N SER A 38 -4.61 14.97 -0.31
CA SER A 38 -5.89 14.25 -0.34
C SER A 38 -6.10 13.44 0.93
N VAL A 39 -7.33 13.40 1.38
CA VAL A 39 -7.77 12.60 2.53
C VAL A 39 -8.98 11.75 2.13
N ILE A 40 -8.96 10.47 2.48
CA ILE A 40 -10.11 9.58 2.30
C ILE A 40 -10.96 9.66 3.57
N MET A 41 -12.26 9.87 3.39
CA MET A 41 -13.24 9.97 4.47
C MET A 41 -14.42 9.02 4.18
N PRO A 42 -15.12 8.53 5.20
CA PRO A 42 -16.31 7.71 5.00
C PRO A 42 -17.38 8.45 4.18
N TYR A 43 -18.16 7.73 3.37
CA TYR A 43 -19.23 8.33 2.55
C TYR A 43 -20.28 9.09 3.39
N HIS A 44 -20.49 8.69 4.64
CA HIS A 44 -21.45 9.32 5.55
C HIS A 44 -20.90 10.53 6.33
N THR A 45 -19.70 11.01 5.98
CA THR A 45 -19.14 12.24 6.55
C THR A 45 -20.09 13.40 6.29
N THR A 46 -20.38 14.16 7.34
CA THR A 46 -21.34 15.27 7.29
C THR A 46 -20.74 16.53 6.66
N ALA A 47 -21.60 17.43 6.19
CA ALA A 47 -21.20 18.72 5.68
C ALA A 47 -20.44 19.55 6.75
N GLU A 48 -20.86 19.45 8.03
CA GLU A 48 -20.21 20.13 9.16
C GLU A 48 -18.77 19.64 9.38
N GLU A 49 -18.56 18.32 9.34
CA GLU A 49 -17.22 17.71 9.44
C GLU A 49 -16.31 18.14 8.29
N LEU A 50 -16.83 18.15 7.05
CA LEU A 50 -16.09 18.60 5.88
C LEU A 50 -15.74 20.10 5.98
N GLN A 51 -16.63 20.91 6.49
CA GLN A 51 -16.38 22.33 6.69
C GLN A 51 -15.32 22.59 7.77
N ALA A 52 -15.32 21.82 8.84
CA ALA A 52 -14.34 21.88 9.91
C ALA A 52 -12.93 21.51 9.44
N THR A 53 -12.81 20.69 8.39
CA THR A 53 -11.52 20.26 7.81
C THR A 53 -10.95 21.22 6.76
N HIS A 54 -11.61 22.36 6.50
CA HIS A 54 -11.15 23.38 5.54
C HIS A 54 -10.81 22.85 4.13
N ILE A 55 -11.61 21.91 3.63
CA ILE A 55 -11.39 21.29 2.32
C ILE A 55 -11.56 22.30 1.17
N SER A 56 -10.81 22.07 0.09
CA SER A 56 -10.88 22.86 -1.14
C SER A 56 -11.83 22.26 -2.18
N ALA A 57 -11.93 20.94 -2.23
CA ALA A 57 -12.81 20.22 -3.15
C ALA A 57 -13.20 18.84 -2.59
N ILE A 58 -14.23 18.25 -3.18
CA ILE A 58 -14.76 16.92 -2.78
C ILE A 58 -14.77 16.00 -4.01
N ILE A 59 -14.32 14.77 -3.84
CA ILE A 59 -14.49 13.71 -4.83
C ILE A 59 -15.36 12.62 -4.23
N LEU A 60 -16.40 12.20 -4.93
CA LEU A 60 -17.21 11.06 -4.58
C LEU A 60 -16.68 9.86 -5.38
N SER A 61 -16.17 8.84 -4.70
CA SER A 61 -15.56 7.68 -5.35
C SER A 61 -16.58 6.82 -6.08
N GLY A 62 -16.13 5.83 -6.83
CA GLY A 62 -16.94 4.71 -7.27
C GLY A 62 -17.39 3.84 -6.09
N GLY A 63 -18.18 2.83 -6.36
CA GLY A 63 -18.64 1.86 -5.37
C GLY A 63 -19.28 0.65 -6.01
N PRO A 64 -19.37 -0.50 -5.31
CA PRO A 64 -19.98 -1.72 -5.82
C PRO A 64 -21.51 -1.73 -5.77
N ALA A 65 -22.11 -0.80 -4.99
CA ALA A 65 -23.55 -0.75 -4.76
C ALA A 65 -24.31 -0.13 -5.94
N SER A 66 -25.62 -0.38 -6.01
CA SER A 66 -26.55 0.36 -6.85
C SER A 66 -27.33 1.37 -6.02
N VAL A 67 -27.59 2.58 -6.53
CA VAL A 67 -28.36 3.60 -5.81
C VAL A 67 -29.81 3.19 -5.54
N PHE A 68 -30.27 2.07 -6.10
CA PHE A 68 -31.60 1.49 -5.92
C PHE A 68 -31.67 0.44 -4.80
N GLU A 69 -30.56 0.03 -4.26
CA GLU A 69 -30.51 -0.90 -3.13
C GLU A 69 -31.02 -0.21 -1.87
N GLY A 70 -31.82 -0.91 -1.04
CA GLY A 70 -32.47 -0.30 0.12
C GLY A 70 -31.51 0.26 1.18
N GLU A 71 -30.27 -0.21 1.21
CA GLU A 71 -29.19 0.25 2.09
C GLU A 71 -28.03 0.89 1.29
N ALA A 72 -28.31 1.43 0.09
CA ALA A 72 -27.29 2.06 -0.73
C ALA A 72 -26.61 3.21 0.01
N PRO A 73 -25.26 3.29 -0.02
CA PRO A 73 -24.50 4.37 0.60
C PRO A 73 -24.91 5.73 0.02
N GLN A 74 -25.29 6.68 0.85
CA GLN A 74 -25.68 8.03 0.45
C GLN A 74 -24.89 9.08 1.22
N ILE A 75 -24.65 10.22 0.59
CA ILE A 75 -24.01 11.38 1.23
C ILE A 75 -25.03 12.23 1.98
N ASP A 76 -24.53 13.04 2.90
CA ASP A 76 -25.29 14.16 3.45
C ASP A 76 -25.60 15.16 2.33
N LYS A 77 -26.89 15.43 2.07
CA LYS A 77 -27.35 16.34 1.01
C LYS A 77 -26.84 17.77 1.20
N GLN A 78 -26.54 18.18 2.44
CA GLN A 78 -26.02 19.50 2.75
C GLN A 78 -24.63 19.74 2.15
N ILE A 79 -23.91 18.68 1.76
CA ILE A 79 -22.62 18.77 1.05
C ILE A 79 -22.75 19.55 -0.26
N LEU A 80 -23.89 19.45 -0.96
CA LEU A 80 -24.16 20.20 -2.20
C LEU A 80 -24.33 21.71 -1.98
N GLU A 81 -24.48 22.15 -0.73
CA GLU A 81 -24.66 23.55 -0.34
C GLU A 81 -23.37 24.18 0.23
N LEU A 82 -22.26 23.44 0.26
CA LEU A 82 -20.98 23.93 0.77
C LEU A 82 -20.23 24.87 -0.19
N ASP A 83 -20.77 25.16 -1.38
CA ASP A 83 -20.12 25.94 -2.44
C ASP A 83 -18.70 25.44 -2.79
N LYS A 84 -18.47 24.14 -2.63
CA LYS A 84 -17.21 23.48 -2.96
C LYS A 84 -17.33 22.74 -4.30
N PRO A 85 -16.26 22.74 -5.12
CA PRO A 85 -16.20 21.88 -6.29
C PRO A 85 -16.35 20.42 -5.93
N ILE A 86 -17.22 19.70 -6.68
CA ILE A 86 -17.50 18.28 -6.47
C ILE A 86 -17.32 17.53 -7.79
N LEU A 87 -16.60 16.40 -7.73
CA LEU A 87 -16.49 15.44 -8.83
C LEU A 87 -17.04 14.07 -8.40
N GLY A 88 -18.13 13.62 -9.02
CA GLY A 88 -18.64 12.25 -8.84
C GLY A 88 -18.05 11.30 -9.88
N ILE A 89 -17.46 10.18 -9.42
CA ILE A 89 -16.89 9.16 -10.30
C ILE A 89 -17.75 7.89 -10.19
N CYS A 90 -18.29 7.41 -11.33
CA CYS A 90 -19.08 6.18 -11.43
C CYS A 90 -20.25 6.18 -10.42
N TYR A 91 -20.19 5.44 -9.33
CA TYR A 91 -21.21 5.46 -8.27
C TYR A 91 -21.41 6.87 -7.68
N GLY A 92 -20.34 7.65 -7.52
CA GLY A 92 -20.41 9.03 -7.05
C GLY A 92 -21.24 9.93 -7.99
N LEU A 93 -21.14 9.72 -9.32
CA LEU A 93 -22.04 10.36 -10.30
C LEU A 93 -23.49 9.94 -10.08
N HIS A 94 -23.75 8.63 -9.89
CA HIS A 94 -25.10 8.12 -9.66
C HIS A 94 -25.72 8.72 -8.39
N THR A 95 -24.94 8.83 -7.31
CA THR A 95 -25.35 9.45 -6.05
C THR A 95 -25.74 10.92 -6.24
N LEU A 96 -24.93 11.69 -6.96
CA LEU A 96 -25.25 13.09 -7.30
C LEU A 96 -26.57 13.21 -8.03
N LEU A 97 -26.78 12.39 -9.07
CA LEU A 97 -28.02 12.41 -9.85
C LEU A 97 -29.22 11.95 -9.04
N HIS A 98 -29.08 10.91 -8.22
CA HIS A 98 -30.16 10.43 -7.36
C HIS A 98 -30.66 11.53 -6.40
N ILE A 99 -29.75 12.35 -5.87
CA ILE A 99 -30.09 13.44 -4.94
C ILE A 99 -30.71 14.63 -5.69
N THR A 100 -30.29 14.89 -6.94
CA THR A 100 -30.70 16.07 -7.73
C THR A 100 -31.79 15.77 -8.76
N GLY A 101 -32.47 14.62 -8.66
CA GLY A 101 -33.63 14.27 -9.48
C GLY A 101 -33.30 13.73 -10.88
N GLY A 102 -32.08 13.33 -11.14
CA GLY A 102 -31.73 12.56 -12.35
C GLY A 102 -32.20 11.10 -12.25
N ILE A 103 -32.28 10.44 -13.38
CA ILE A 103 -32.71 9.05 -13.50
C ILE A 103 -31.50 8.18 -13.84
N VAL A 104 -31.17 7.25 -12.93
CA VAL A 104 -30.22 6.18 -13.15
C VAL A 104 -31.01 4.89 -13.39
N HIS A 105 -30.53 4.00 -14.22
CA HIS A 105 -31.22 2.74 -14.52
C HIS A 105 -30.26 1.56 -14.37
N SER A 106 -30.76 0.49 -13.75
CA SER A 106 -30.08 -0.81 -13.78
C SER A 106 -30.59 -1.58 -15.01
N THR A 107 -29.76 -1.72 -16.02
CA THR A 107 -30.17 -2.31 -17.30
C THR A 107 -29.86 -3.79 -17.41
N GLY A 108 -29.17 -4.38 -16.41
CA GLY A 108 -28.64 -5.75 -16.51
C GLY A 108 -27.51 -5.92 -17.54
N HIS A 109 -27.14 -4.88 -18.27
CA HIS A 109 -26.04 -4.83 -19.23
C HIS A 109 -25.17 -3.62 -18.91
N GLY A 110 -24.08 -3.84 -18.14
CA GLY A 110 -23.09 -2.82 -17.82
C GLY A 110 -22.06 -2.63 -18.94
N GLU A 111 -21.29 -1.54 -18.89
CA GLU A 111 -20.06 -1.37 -19.67
C GLU A 111 -18.85 -1.68 -18.80
N TYR A 112 -18.01 -2.62 -19.24
CA TYR A 112 -16.78 -3.02 -18.56
C TYR A 112 -15.62 -3.06 -19.55
N GLY A 113 -14.52 -2.40 -19.20
CA GLY A 113 -13.32 -2.38 -20.02
C GLY A 113 -13.12 -1.08 -20.81
N PRO A 114 -12.32 -1.14 -21.88
CA PRO A 114 -12.00 0.04 -22.69
C PRO A 114 -13.21 0.51 -23.50
N ALA A 115 -13.44 1.83 -23.51
CA ALA A 115 -14.45 2.51 -24.32
C ALA A 115 -13.88 3.83 -24.85
N THR A 116 -14.57 4.44 -25.79
CA THR A 116 -14.22 5.77 -26.33
C THR A 116 -15.26 6.80 -25.87
N LEU A 117 -14.80 7.84 -25.17
CA LEU A 117 -15.63 8.99 -24.85
C LEU A 117 -15.55 10.02 -25.99
N GLU A 118 -16.68 10.43 -26.55
CA GLU A 118 -16.78 11.56 -27.44
C GLU A 118 -17.23 12.81 -26.66
N ILE A 119 -16.41 13.86 -26.71
CA ILE A 119 -16.68 15.13 -26.05
C ILE A 119 -17.73 15.87 -26.88
N THR A 120 -18.89 16.09 -26.28
CA THR A 120 -20.04 16.69 -26.97
C THR A 120 -20.15 18.18 -26.75
N LYS A 121 -19.50 18.70 -25.69
CA LYS A 121 -19.53 20.11 -25.35
C LYS A 121 -18.21 20.54 -24.66
N VAL A 122 -17.81 21.80 -24.89
CA VAL A 122 -16.69 22.43 -24.17
C VAL A 122 -17.04 22.54 -22.70
N SER A 123 -16.13 22.07 -21.85
CA SER A 123 -16.24 22.08 -20.39
C SER A 123 -14.87 22.28 -19.77
N ASP A 124 -14.81 22.99 -18.64
CA ASP A 124 -13.56 23.17 -17.90
C ASP A 124 -12.95 21.82 -17.46
N LEU A 125 -13.78 20.81 -17.13
CA LEU A 125 -13.32 19.48 -16.77
C LEU A 125 -12.57 18.77 -17.91
N LEU A 126 -13.04 18.94 -19.15
CA LEU A 126 -12.52 18.26 -20.34
C LEU A 126 -11.66 19.17 -21.22
N GLN A 127 -11.26 20.34 -20.70
CA GLN A 127 -10.47 21.30 -21.44
C GLN A 127 -9.11 20.72 -21.86
N GLY A 128 -8.68 21.05 -23.08
CA GLY A 128 -7.37 20.64 -23.62
C GLY A 128 -7.31 19.18 -24.11
N LEU A 129 -8.43 18.46 -24.06
CA LEU A 129 -8.50 17.08 -24.53
C LEU A 129 -8.92 17.00 -26.01
N PRO A 130 -8.51 15.94 -26.74
CA PRO A 130 -9.06 15.63 -28.08
C PRO A 130 -10.55 15.34 -28.02
N ASN A 131 -11.27 15.54 -29.12
CA ASN A 131 -12.72 15.27 -29.19
C ASN A 131 -13.11 13.83 -28.84
N LYS A 132 -12.21 12.87 -29.02
CA LYS A 132 -12.38 11.45 -28.65
C LYS A 132 -11.21 10.99 -27.83
N ILE A 133 -11.49 10.42 -26.66
CA ILE A 133 -10.49 9.91 -25.74
C ILE A 133 -10.79 8.48 -25.30
N PRO A 134 -9.79 7.61 -25.17
CA PRO A 134 -9.98 6.30 -24.57
C PRO A 134 -10.22 6.46 -23.06
N VAL A 135 -11.21 5.73 -22.55
CA VAL A 135 -11.61 5.72 -21.14
C VAL A 135 -11.85 4.29 -20.67
N TRP A 136 -11.82 4.10 -19.36
CA TRP A 136 -12.14 2.81 -18.73
C TRP A 136 -13.50 2.84 -18.06
N MET A 137 -14.40 1.99 -18.51
CA MET A 137 -15.72 1.79 -17.92
C MET A 137 -15.72 0.60 -16.97
N SER A 138 -16.47 0.72 -15.87
CA SER A 138 -16.67 -0.37 -14.92
C SER A 138 -17.98 -0.14 -14.14
N HIS A 139 -19.13 -0.29 -14.80
CA HIS A 139 -20.42 0.00 -14.19
C HIS A 139 -21.52 -0.93 -14.69
N GLY A 140 -22.45 -1.31 -13.78
CA GLY A 140 -23.67 -2.05 -14.09
C GLY A 140 -24.87 -1.13 -14.33
N ASP A 141 -24.93 -0.01 -13.62
CA ASP A 141 -25.97 1.01 -13.75
C ASP A 141 -25.51 2.11 -14.70
N ARG A 142 -26.45 2.76 -15.38
CA ARG A 142 -26.18 3.87 -16.28
C ARG A 142 -27.11 5.04 -16.06
N VAL A 143 -26.66 6.23 -16.40
CA VAL A 143 -27.49 7.44 -16.45
C VAL A 143 -28.41 7.37 -17.63
N GLU A 144 -29.71 7.47 -17.40
CA GLU A 144 -30.73 7.47 -18.47
C GLU A 144 -31.22 8.88 -18.78
N ASN A 145 -31.49 9.68 -17.75
CA ASN A 145 -32.02 11.03 -17.92
C ASN A 145 -31.42 11.98 -16.87
N LEU A 146 -31.30 13.24 -17.26
CA LEU A 146 -30.83 14.33 -16.42
C LEU A 146 -31.96 15.29 -16.10
N SER A 147 -31.97 15.87 -14.88
CA SER A 147 -32.80 17.04 -14.60
C SER A 147 -32.31 18.26 -15.40
N GLU A 148 -33.13 19.32 -15.47
CA GLU A 148 -32.77 20.56 -16.21
C GLU A 148 -31.52 21.27 -15.70
N ASP A 149 -31.11 20.96 -14.47
CA ASP A 149 -29.90 21.54 -13.84
C ASP A 149 -28.59 20.98 -14.39
N TRP A 150 -28.66 19.85 -15.12
CA TRP A 150 -27.49 19.17 -15.64
C TRP A 150 -27.33 19.30 -17.15
N GLU A 151 -26.10 19.10 -17.58
CA GLU A 151 -25.72 19.15 -18.98
C GLU A 151 -24.73 18.03 -19.31
N ILE A 152 -24.98 17.36 -20.46
CA ILE A 152 -24.08 16.34 -20.99
C ILE A 152 -22.88 17.03 -21.64
N ILE A 153 -21.67 16.63 -21.23
CA ILE A 153 -20.41 17.12 -21.81
C ILE A 153 -19.64 16.02 -22.56
N GLY A 154 -20.02 14.74 -22.40
CA GLY A 154 -19.43 13.63 -23.14
C GLY A 154 -20.30 12.38 -23.13
N LYS A 155 -20.26 11.61 -24.23
CA LYS A 155 -20.95 10.33 -24.38
C LYS A 155 -19.98 9.23 -24.81
N SER A 156 -20.26 7.99 -24.42
CA SER A 156 -19.53 6.84 -24.96
C SER A 156 -19.94 6.54 -26.40
N GLU A 157 -19.17 5.73 -27.09
CA GLU A 157 -19.47 5.23 -28.43
C GLU A 157 -20.78 4.43 -28.51
N ASN A 158 -21.28 3.96 -27.36
CA ASN A 158 -22.56 3.27 -27.21
C ASN A 158 -23.72 4.23 -26.84
N ASP A 159 -23.53 5.54 -27.01
CA ASP A 159 -24.49 6.61 -26.67
C ASP A 159 -24.82 6.69 -25.16
N ILE A 160 -23.97 6.13 -24.30
CA ILE A 160 -24.11 6.24 -22.83
C ILE A 160 -23.57 7.58 -22.37
N ILE A 161 -24.29 8.25 -21.47
CA ILE A 161 -23.83 9.49 -20.83
C ILE A 161 -22.56 9.19 -20.03
N GLY A 162 -21.42 9.67 -20.54
CA GLY A 162 -20.10 9.40 -19.98
C GLY A 162 -19.57 10.51 -19.09
N ALA A 163 -19.99 11.78 -19.32
CA ALA A 163 -19.59 12.91 -18.50
C ALA A 163 -20.66 13.99 -18.48
N ILE A 164 -20.86 14.61 -17.31
CA ILE A 164 -21.85 15.67 -17.08
C ILE A 164 -21.28 16.81 -16.26
N GLN A 165 -21.91 17.98 -16.37
CA GLN A 165 -21.66 19.12 -15.48
C GLN A 165 -22.98 19.76 -15.03
N HIS A 166 -22.97 20.31 -13.81
CA HIS A 166 -24.08 21.13 -13.33
C HIS A 166 -24.00 22.52 -13.98
N ARG A 167 -25.15 23.11 -14.36
CA ARG A 167 -25.20 24.36 -15.13
C ARG A 167 -24.72 25.59 -14.37
N THR A 168 -24.88 25.61 -13.06
CA THR A 168 -24.65 26.79 -12.22
C THR A 168 -23.70 26.56 -11.05
N LYS A 169 -23.53 25.31 -10.60
CA LYS A 169 -22.60 24.95 -9.50
C LYS A 169 -21.36 24.25 -10.08
N PRO A 170 -20.19 24.33 -9.41
CA PRO A 170 -18.97 23.63 -9.86
C PRO A 170 -19.02 22.13 -9.54
N ILE A 171 -20.08 21.46 -10.03
CA ILE A 171 -20.30 20.02 -9.77
C ILE A 171 -20.25 19.28 -11.10
N PHE A 172 -19.45 18.21 -11.13
CA PHE A 172 -19.18 17.41 -12.31
C PHE A 172 -19.35 15.93 -12.01
N GLY A 173 -19.56 15.12 -13.04
CA GLY A 173 -19.61 13.69 -12.91
C GLY A 173 -19.02 12.96 -14.11
N THR A 174 -18.34 11.86 -13.88
CA THR A 174 -17.84 10.93 -14.89
C THR A 174 -18.38 9.54 -14.64
N GLN A 175 -18.86 8.86 -15.67
CA GLN A 175 -19.25 7.46 -15.58
C GLN A 175 -18.03 6.54 -15.62
N PHE A 176 -16.99 6.94 -16.33
CA PHE A 176 -15.71 6.26 -16.43
C PHE A 176 -14.78 6.65 -15.26
N HIS A 177 -13.71 5.89 -15.11
CA HIS A 177 -12.70 6.06 -14.08
C HIS A 177 -11.49 6.85 -14.60
N PRO A 178 -11.35 8.15 -14.30
CA PRO A 178 -10.21 8.96 -14.72
C PRO A 178 -8.93 8.61 -13.94
N GLU A 179 -9.04 7.98 -12.76
CA GLU A 179 -7.93 7.65 -11.89
C GLU A 179 -7.10 6.45 -12.38
N VAL A 180 -7.67 5.55 -13.19
CA VAL A 180 -6.97 4.33 -13.60
C VAL A 180 -6.04 4.54 -14.79
N GLN A 181 -5.00 3.69 -14.91
CA GLN A 181 -4.01 3.78 -16.00
C GLN A 181 -4.63 3.57 -17.39
N HIS A 182 -5.74 2.83 -17.46
CA HIS A 182 -6.46 2.55 -18.71
C HIS A 182 -7.25 3.75 -19.25
N THR A 183 -7.29 4.87 -18.52
CA THR A 183 -7.74 6.18 -18.99
C THR A 183 -6.53 7.11 -19.16
N PRO A 184 -5.85 7.09 -20.33
CA PRO A 184 -4.57 7.80 -20.50
C PRO A 184 -4.65 9.32 -20.26
N ASN A 185 -5.81 9.92 -20.55
CA ASN A 185 -6.07 11.35 -20.33
C ASN A 185 -6.60 11.67 -18.93
N GLY A 186 -6.71 10.67 -18.05
CA GLY A 186 -7.30 10.83 -16.72
C GLY A 186 -6.54 11.82 -15.84
N GLY A 187 -5.21 11.85 -15.93
CA GLY A 187 -4.39 12.85 -15.24
C GLY A 187 -4.74 14.29 -15.63
N THR A 188 -5.00 14.54 -16.92
CA THR A 188 -5.42 15.87 -17.40
C THR A 188 -6.80 16.24 -16.85
N ILE A 189 -7.76 15.30 -16.82
CA ILE A 189 -9.09 15.52 -16.26
C ILE A 189 -9.01 15.89 -14.78
N LEU A 190 -8.23 15.13 -14.00
CA LEU A 190 -8.01 15.42 -12.58
C LEU A 190 -7.27 16.75 -12.38
N ALA A 191 -6.26 17.08 -13.19
CA ALA A 191 -5.58 18.37 -13.15
C ALA A 191 -6.54 19.53 -13.42
N ASN A 192 -7.42 19.42 -14.41
CA ASN A 192 -8.45 20.41 -14.71
C ASN A 192 -9.39 20.63 -13.50
N PHE A 193 -9.84 19.51 -12.88
CA PHE A 193 -10.67 19.60 -11.69
C PHE A 193 -9.94 20.28 -10.53
N LEU A 194 -8.69 19.90 -10.25
CA LEU A 194 -7.91 20.42 -9.12
C LEU A 194 -7.53 21.88 -9.30
N PHE A 195 -7.00 22.25 -10.49
CA PHE A 195 -6.37 23.55 -10.68
C PHE A 195 -7.33 24.58 -11.30
N SER A 196 -8.05 24.20 -12.37
CA SER A 196 -8.91 25.14 -13.08
C SER A 196 -10.25 25.34 -12.37
N ILE A 197 -10.83 24.26 -11.80
CA ILE A 197 -12.15 24.31 -11.18
C ILE A 197 -12.05 24.57 -9.68
N ALA A 198 -11.22 23.81 -8.95
CA ALA A 198 -11.10 23.91 -7.51
C ALA A 198 -10.08 24.96 -7.04
N GLY A 199 -9.25 25.51 -7.95
CA GLY A 199 -8.27 26.51 -7.61
C GLY A 199 -7.18 26.05 -6.64
N CYS A 200 -6.98 24.73 -6.53
CA CYS A 200 -5.93 24.17 -5.69
C CYS A 200 -4.54 24.62 -6.16
N LYS A 201 -3.60 24.67 -5.24
CA LYS A 201 -2.18 24.90 -5.56
C LYS A 201 -1.42 23.61 -5.34
N PRO A 202 -0.36 23.34 -6.13
CA PRO A 202 0.50 22.19 -5.93
C PRO A 202 1.48 22.44 -4.76
N ASP A 203 0.94 22.48 -3.54
CA ASP A 203 1.65 22.82 -2.30
C ASP A 203 1.95 21.59 -1.42
N TRP A 204 1.51 20.40 -1.83
CA TRP A 204 1.85 19.16 -1.16
C TRP A 204 3.14 18.58 -1.71
N THR A 205 4.13 18.47 -0.86
CA THR A 205 5.31 17.62 -1.11
C THR A 205 5.65 16.85 0.18
N PRO A 206 6.24 15.64 0.09
CA PRO A 206 6.72 14.92 1.26
C PRO A 206 7.68 15.76 2.12
N THR A 207 8.46 16.66 1.51
CA THR A 207 9.41 17.55 2.18
C THR A 207 8.71 18.58 3.07
N HIS A 208 7.67 19.25 2.57
CA HIS A 208 6.89 20.20 3.39
C HIS A 208 6.20 19.48 4.56
N HIS A 209 5.74 18.25 4.33
CA HIS A 209 5.17 17.43 5.40
C HIS A 209 6.21 17.07 6.47
N LEU A 210 7.48 16.90 6.09
CA LEU A 210 8.57 16.65 7.02
C LEU A 210 8.75 17.76 8.06
N ASP A 211 8.73 19.01 7.65
CA ASP A 211 8.94 20.13 8.55
C ASP A 211 7.84 20.20 9.62
N GLU A 212 6.58 19.99 9.20
CA GLU A 212 5.45 19.93 10.12
C GLU A 212 5.52 18.72 11.05
N LEU A 213 5.85 17.55 10.49
CA LEU A 213 6.01 16.32 11.23
C LEU A 213 7.16 16.43 12.25
N HIS A 214 8.25 17.10 11.89
CA HIS A 214 9.38 17.36 12.75
C HIS A 214 8.98 18.17 14.00
N GLU A 215 8.25 19.25 13.82
CA GLU A 215 7.76 20.07 14.91
C GLU A 215 6.73 19.34 15.78
N GLN A 216 5.87 18.53 15.16
CA GLN A 216 4.88 17.72 15.86
C GLN A 216 5.56 16.66 16.72
N ILE A 217 6.45 15.84 16.15
CA ILE A 217 7.15 14.77 16.87
C ILE A 217 7.93 15.33 18.06
N ARG A 218 8.65 16.43 17.88
CA ARG A 218 9.40 17.08 18.98
C ARG A 218 8.48 17.54 20.11
N ARG A 219 7.30 18.05 19.76
CA ARG A 219 6.32 18.51 20.73
C ARG A 219 5.70 17.36 21.50
N ASP A 220 5.32 16.28 20.81
CA ASP A 220 4.63 15.12 21.38
C ASP A 220 5.57 14.28 22.25
N VAL A 221 6.82 14.09 21.81
CA VAL A 221 7.82 13.31 22.52
C VAL A 221 8.46 14.08 23.69
N GLY A 222 8.69 15.36 23.52
CA GLY A 222 9.36 16.19 24.52
C GLY A 222 10.74 15.65 24.88
N LYS A 223 10.91 15.17 26.14
CA LYS A 223 12.18 14.61 26.65
C LYS A 223 12.12 13.08 26.82
N ASP A 224 11.03 12.47 26.46
CA ASP A 224 10.83 11.02 26.63
C ASP A 224 11.60 10.23 25.57
N ARG A 225 11.78 8.94 25.81
CA ARG A 225 12.44 8.01 24.88
C ARG A 225 11.43 7.35 23.94
N VAL A 226 11.88 7.10 22.72
CA VAL A 226 11.13 6.40 21.68
C VAL A 226 11.85 5.09 21.36
N LEU A 227 11.14 3.97 21.45
CA LEU A 227 11.59 2.70 20.86
C LEU A 227 11.07 2.61 19.43
N CYS A 228 11.94 2.27 18.49
CA CYS A 228 11.59 2.06 17.10
C CYS A 228 11.82 0.60 16.73
N ALA A 229 10.74 -0.13 16.43
CA ALA A 229 10.83 -1.48 15.92
C ALA A 229 11.36 -1.48 14.48
N LEU A 230 12.61 -1.93 14.30
CA LEU A 230 13.29 -1.97 13.01
C LEU A 230 13.19 -3.39 12.45
N SER A 231 12.48 -3.55 11.32
CA SER A 231 12.32 -4.84 10.64
C SER A 231 13.30 -5.04 9.47
N GLY A 232 14.13 -4.04 9.16
CA GLY A 232 14.96 -4.05 7.95
C GLY A 232 14.19 -3.73 6.65
N GLY A 233 12.88 -3.56 6.73
CA GLY A 233 12.05 -3.09 5.62
C GLY A 233 12.18 -1.58 5.37
N VAL A 234 11.71 -1.13 4.19
CA VAL A 234 11.79 0.28 3.79
C VAL A 234 11.16 1.20 4.82
N ASP A 235 9.92 0.90 5.25
CA ASP A 235 9.11 1.79 6.09
C ASP A 235 9.73 1.96 7.48
N SER A 236 10.08 0.85 8.14
CA SER A 236 10.76 0.89 9.44
C SER A 236 12.11 1.59 9.38
N SER A 237 12.84 1.45 8.26
CA SER A 237 14.13 2.15 8.05
C SER A 237 13.93 3.66 7.92
N VAL A 238 12.90 4.09 7.16
CA VAL A 238 12.57 5.52 7.02
C VAL A 238 12.15 6.11 8.36
N VAL A 239 11.28 5.42 9.13
CA VAL A 239 10.89 5.85 10.49
C VAL A 239 12.10 5.98 11.39
N ALA A 240 12.98 4.98 11.42
CA ALA A 240 14.16 4.97 12.28
C ALA A 240 15.11 6.14 11.97
N VAL A 241 15.41 6.37 10.69
CA VAL A 241 16.27 7.48 10.25
C VAL A 241 15.62 8.83 10.55
N LEU A 242 14.33 8.97 10.26
CA LEU A 242 13.57 10.19 10.53
C LEU A 242 13.59 10.55 12.03
N LEU A 243 13.22 9.59 12.89
CA LEU A 243 13.17 9.80 14.32
C LEU A 243 14.56 10.08 14.92
N THR A 244 15.60 9.39 14.45
CA THR A 244 16.97 9.65 14.89
C THR A 244 17.42 11.07 14.52
N ARG A 245 17.05 11.58 13.34
CA ARG A 245 17.35 12.98 12.97
C ARG A 245 16.60 14.01 13.80
N ILE A 246 15.37 13.70 14.20
CA ILE A 246 14.52 14.61 14.97
C ILE A 246 14.88 14.62 16.45
N LEU A 247 15.09 13.45 17.02
CA LEU A 247 15.15 13.20 18.46
C LEU A 247 16.54 12.76 18.96
N ASP A 248 17.46 12.50 18.02
CA ASP A 248 18.84 12.07 18.31
C ASP A 248 18.90 10.90 19.33
N ASP A 249 19.52 11.12 20.46
CA ASP A 249 19.76 10.11 21.51
C ASP A 249 18.49 9.57 22.18
N GLN A 250 17.33 10.22 21.99
CA GLN A 250 16.07 9.75 22.54
C GLN A 250 15.50 8.55 21.74
N THR A 251 15.97 8.33 20.50
CA THR A 251 15.53 7.22 19.64
C THR A 251 16.45 6.01 19.83
N VAL A 252 15.86 4.86 20.17
CA VAL A 252 16.55 3.57 20.21
C VAL A 252 15.87 2.60 19.24
N CYS A 253 16.62 2.16 18.24
CA CYS A 253 16.13 1.19 17.26
C CYS A 253 16.37 -0.23 17.80
N VAL A 254 15.33 -1.06 17.82
CA VAL A 254 15.38 -2.46 18.23
C VAL A 254 15.21 -3.34 17.00
N PHE A 255 16.23 -4.13 16.68
CA PHE A 255 16.19 -5.13 15.60
C PHE A 255 16.23 -6.53 16.22
N ILE A 256 15.18 -7.31 15.97
CA ILE A 256 15.07 -8.68 16.46
C ILE A 256 15.44 -9.65 15.35
N ASP A 257 16.50 -10.44 15.59
CA ASP A 257 16.78 -11.60 14.77
C ASP A 257 15.98 -12.80 15.27
N HIS A 258 14.91 -13.12 14.53
CA HIS A 258 14.02 -14.24 14.81
C HIS A 258 14.47 -15.55 14.12
N GLY A 259 15.67 -15.57 13.53
CA GLY A 259 16.21 -16.76 12.87
C GLY A 259 15.65 -17.06 11.48
N MET A 260 14.63 -16.34 10.98
CA MET A 260 14.06 -16.53 9.64
C MET A 260 14.38 -15.35 8.70
N LEU A 261 15.41 -14.58 9.00
CA LEU A 261 15.92 -13.51 8.12
C LEU A 261 16.60 -14.09 6.87
N ARG A 262 16.72 -13.26 5.83
CA ARG A 262 17.56 -13.55 4.67
C ARG A 262 19.04 -13.68 5.06
N LYS A 263 19.84 -14.24 4.17
CA LYS A 263 21.30 -14.35 4.38
C LYS A 263 21.91 -12.97 4.59
N ASN A 264 22.69 -12.83 5.69
CA ASN A 264 23.41 -11.61 6.07
C ASN A 264 22.53 -10.36 6.30
N GLU A 265 21.21 -10.52 6.46
CA GLU A 265 20.30 -9.37 6.56
C GLU A 265 20.55 -8.54 7.83
N ALA A 266 20.75 -9.17 8.99
CA ALA A 266 21.05 -8.48 10.24
C ALA A 266 22.34 -7.66 10.15
N GLU A 267 23.40 -8.23 9.55
CA GLU A 267 24.68 -7.55 9.34
C GLU A 267 24.54 -6.38 8.34
N GLN A 268 23.78 -6.57 7.26
CA GLN A 268 23.50 -5.50 6.30
C GLN A 268 22.75 -4.34 6.95
N VAL A 269 21.75 -4.60 7.78
CA VAL A 269 21.02 -3.57 8.51
C VAL A 269 21.93 -2.80 9.45
N GLN A 270 22.75 -3.50 10.24
CA GLN A 270 23.72 -2.85 11.14
C GLN A 270 24.74 -1.99 10.38
N THR A 271 25.24 -2.47 9.25
CA THR A 271 26.24 -1.73 8.48
C THR A 271 25.63 -0.53 7.77
N SER A 272 24.52 -0.74 7.04
CA SER A 272 23.93 0.32 6.21
C SER A 272 23.21 1.39 7.02
N LEU A 273 22.44 1.01 8.04
CA LEU A 273 21.69 1.95 8.86
C LEU A 273 22.47 2.37 10.12
N GLY A 274 23.10 1.44 10.82
CA GLY A 274 23.86 1.73 12.01
C GLY A 274 25.10 2.57 11.71
N ALA A 275 26.10 1.99 11.06
CA ALA A 275 27.34 2.70 10.75
C ALA A 275 27.16 3.76 9.65
N GLY A 276 26.34 3.48 8.63
CA GLY A 276 26.16 4.37 7.46
C GLY A 276 25.34 5.62 7.78
N LEU A 277 24.30 5.53 8.59
CA LEU A 277 23.38 6.63 8.90
C LEU A 277 23.35 7.01 10.40
N GLY A 278 24.21 6.41 11.22
CA GLY A 278 24.37 6.76 12.62
C GLY A 278 23.25 6.29 13.55
N LEU A 279 22.46 5.28 13.16
CA LEU A 279 21.39 4.76 14.01
C LEU A 279 21.97 3.96 15.18
N LYS A 280 21.43 4.17 16.38
CA LYS A 280 21.69 3.32 17.55
C LYS A 280 20.80 2.08 17.47
N ILE A 281 21.32 0.99 16.91
CA ILE A 281 20.58 -0.26 16.73
C ILE A 281 20.97 -1.24 17.84
N HIS A 282 19.98 -1.63 18.63
CA HIS A 282 20.09 -2.75 19.55
C HIS A 282 19.67 -4.02 18.82
N LEU A 283 20.64 -4.87 18.48
CA LEU A 283 20.40 -6.17 17.86
C LEU A 283 20.19 -7.22 18.95
N ALA A 284 19.04 -7.86 18.94
CA ALA A 284 18.70 -8.94 19.86
C ALA A 284 18.46 -10.24 19.09
N ASP A 285 19.25 -11.27 19.39
CA ASP A 285 19.15 -12.60 18.77
C ASP A 285 18.25 -13.51 19.61
N PHE A 286 17.07 -13.81 19.07
CA PHE A 286 16.12 -14.75 19.62
C PHE A 286 15.88 -15.96 18.69
N SER A 287 16.77 -16.20 17.73
CA SER A 287 16.64 -17.23 16.70
C SER A 287 16.32 -18.61 17.27
N ALA A 288 16.99 -19.01 18.35
CA ALA A 288 16.77 -20.29 19.01
C ALA A 288 15.35 -20.41 19.59
N ARG A 289 14.82 -19.35 20.22
CA ARG A 289 13.46 -19.30 20.78
C ARG A 289 12.39 -19.51 19.71
N PHE A 290 12.51 -18.77 18.60
CA PHE A 290 11.54 -18.87 17.51
C PHE A 290 11.56 -20.24 16.83
N LEU A 291 12.74 -20.79 16.60
CA LEU A 291 12.90 -22.12 16.00
C LEU A 291 12.34 -23.24 16.90
N ASP A 292 12.54 -23.14 18.20
CA ASP A 292 11.97 -24.10 19.16
C ASP A 292 10.43 -24.00 19.20
N ALA A 293 9.90 -22.79 19.19
CA ALA A 293 8.45 -22.57 19.15
C ALA A 293 7.76 -23.07 17.85
N LEU A 294 8.51 -23.12 16.73
CA LEU A 294 8.00 -23.59 15.42
C LEU A 294 8.19 -25.08 15.19
N LYS A 295 8.82 -25.80 16.13
CA LYS A 295 9.11 -27.23 15.97
C LYS A 295 7.83 -28.04 15.81
N GLY A 296 7.72 -28.80 14.71
CA GLY A 296 6.56 -29.61 14.37
C GLY A 296 5.37 -28.84 13.80
N VAL A 297 5.46 -27.52 13.66
CA VAL A 297 4.39 -26.68 13.11
C VAL A 297 4.45 -26.69 11.58
N ILE A 298 3.34 -27.09 10.94
CA ILE A 298 3.22 -27.21 9.49
C ILE A 298 2.14 -26.27 8.90
N ASP A 299 1.17 -25.87 9.70
CA ASP A 299 0.09 -24.99 9.26
C ASP A 299 0.59 -23.55 9.11
N PRO A 300 0.38 -22.91 7.95
CA PRO A 300 0.89 -21.56 7.69
C PRO A 300 0.35 -20.50 8.63
N GLU A 301 -0.92 -20.58 8.99
CA GLU A 301 -1.56 -19.59 9.85
C GLU A 301 -1.08 -19.76 11.30
N GLU A 302 -0.83 -20.99 11.74
CA GLU A 302 -0.25 -21.27 13.05
C GLU A 302 1.20 -20.76 13.13
N LYS A 303 2.02 -20.95 12.06
CA LYS A 303 3.36 -20.34 11.97
C LYS A 303 3.30 -18.84 12.18
N ARG A 304 2.40 -18.13 11.46
CA ARG A 304 2.23 -16.69 11.56
C ARG A 304 1.86 -16.24 12.97
N LYS A 305 0.93 -16.93 13.62
CA LYS A 305 0.49 -16.65 15.00
C LYS A 305 1.61 -16.84 16.02
N ILE A 306 2.37 -17.94 15.90
CA ILE A 306 3.48 -18.23 16.79
C ILE A 306 4.57 -17.16 16.63
N ILE A 307 4.98 -16.88 15.40
CA ILE A 307 6.02 -15.88 15.11
C ILE A 307 5.59 -14.50 15.63
N GLY A 308 4.36 -14.09 15.37
CA GLY A 308 3.83 -12.81 15.88
C GLY A 308 3.87 -12.73 17.41
N ARG A 309 3.40 -13.76 18.09
CA ARG A 309 3.43 -13.84 19.56
C ARG A 309 4.85 -13.79 20.13
N GLU A 310 5.76 -14.59 19.59
CA GLU A 310 7.14 -14.62 20.07
C GLU A 310 7.88 -13.30 19.75
N PHE A 311 7.54 -12.65 18.63
CA PHE A 311 8.10 -11.34 18.31
C PHE A 311 7.72 -10.28 19.36
N ILE A 312 6.44 -10.24 19.76
CA ILE A 312 5.95 -9.34 20.79
C ILE A 312 6.69 -9.59 22.10
N ARG A 313 6.76 -10.84 22.57
CA ARG A 313 7.45 -11.22 23.81
C ARG A 313 8.93 -10.83 23.78
N SER A 314 9.60 -11.08 22.65
CA SER A 314 11.01 -10.72 22.51
C SER A 314 11.22 -9.21 22.52
N PHE A 315 10.30 -8.46 21.88
CA PHE A 315 10.34 -7.00 21.90
C PHE A 315 10.11 -6.44 23.32
N GLU A 316 9.18 -7.00 24.08
CA GLU A 316 8.91 -6.64 25.48
C GLU A 316 10.14 -6.85 26.37
N GLU A 317 10.79 -8.00 26.24
CA GLU A 317 11.99 -8.32 26.98
C GLU A 317 13.10 -7.30 26.72
N VAL A 318 13.37 -7.00 25.43
CA VAL A 318 14.36 -5.98 25.05
C VAL A 318 13.96 -4.58 25.53
N ALA A 319 12.68 -4.23 25.41
CA ALA A 319 12.19 -2.93 25.86
C ALA A 319 12.38 -2.77 27.38
N HIS A 320 12.14 -3.82 28.15
CA HIS A 320 12.35 -3.82 29.59
C HIS A 320 13.85 -3.69 29.93
N GLU A 321 14.73 -4.38 29.22
CA GLU A 321 16.20 -4.29 29.42
C GLU A 321 16.75 -2.90 29.09
N LEU A 322 16.24 -2.26 28.05
CA LEU A 322 16.66 -0.93 27.63
C LEU A 322 16.19 0.19 28.57
N GLY A 323 15.27 -0.13 29.49
CA GLY A 323 14.72 0.80 30.46
C GLY A 323 13.52 1.58 29.94
N PRO A 324 12.95 2.49 30.75
CA PRO A 324 11.67 3.11 30.47
C PRO A 324 11.70 3.91 29.17
N ALA A 325 10.71 3.62 28.31
CA ALA A 325 10.37 4.40 27.14
C ALA A 325 8.86 4.62 27.16
N LYS A 326 8.41 5.79 26.74
CA LYS A 326 7.00 6.13 26.73
C LYS A 326 6.38 5.87 25.37
N PHE A 327 7.17 5.90 24.31
CA PHE A 327 6.70 5.84 22.95
C PHE A 327 7.24 4.64 22.18
N LEU A 328 6.36 4.04 21.34
CA LEU A 328 6.72 3.04 20.35
C LEU A 328 6.45 3.60 18.96
N ALA A 329 7.47 3.60 18.11
CA ALA A 329 7.35 4.03 16.73
C ALA A 329 7.07 2.87 15.79
N GLN A 330 6.10 3.04 14.90
CA GLN A 330 5.71 2.07 13.88
C GLN A 330 5.70 2.70 12.48
N GLY A 331 6.01 1.89 11.49
CA GLY A 331 6.02 2.27 10.07
C GLY A 331 4.67 2.05 9.39
N THR A 332 3.56 2.32 10.06
CA THR A 332 2.21 2.26 9.49
C THR A 332 2.08 3.26 8.35
N LEU A 333 1.53 2.83 7.22
CA LEU A 333 1.29 3.68 6.05
C LEU A 333 -0.19 4.04 5.91
N TYR A 334 -0.48 5.04 5.08
CA TYR A 334 -1.85 5.47 4.82
C TYR A 334 -2.77 4.34 4.30
N PRO A 335 -2.34 3.47 3.35
CA PRO A 335 -3.13 2.31 2.96
C PRO A 335 -3.46 1.32 4.09
N ASP A 336 -2.55 1.14 5.05
CA ASP A 336 -2.76 0.23 6.20
C ASP A 336 -3.89 0.73 7.11
N ILE A 337 -3.96 2.05 7.33
CA ILE A 337 -5.03 2.67 8.12
C ILE A 337 -6.39 2.49 7.46
N ILE A 338 -6.45 2.67 6.14
CA ILE A 338 -7.71 2.50 5.38
C ILE A 338 -8.18 1.04 5.46
N GLU A 339 -7.27 0.07 5.29
CA GLU A 339 -7.58 -1.37 5.33
C GLU A 339 -8.01 -1.85 6.72
N SER A 340 -7.45 -1.28 7.78
CA SER A 340 -7.81 -1.65 9.15
C SER A 340 -9.15 -1.08 9.63
N GLY A 341 -9.91 -0.39 8.75
CA GLY A 341 -11.20 0.19 9.08
C GLY A 341 -11.12 1.40 10.02
N GLY A 342 -9.95 1.99 10.19
CA GLY A 342 -9.72 3.16 11.05
C GLY A 342 -10.55 4.38 10.67
N LEU A 343 -11.03 4.45 9.43
CA LEU A 343 -11.95 5.49 8.94
C LEU A 343 -13.44 5.16 9.20
N MET A 344 -13.77 3.91 9.55
CA MET A 344 -15.15 3.43 9.79
C MET A 344 -15.60 3.49 11.26
N GLY A 345 -14.93 4.24 12.12
CA GLY A 345 -15.50 4.69 13.39
C GLY A 345 -15.47 3.71 14.57
N THR A 346 -14.64 2.67 14.60
CA THR A 346 -14.42 1.88 15.81
C THR A 346 -12.92 1.75 16.12
N ALA A 347 -12.46 2.58 17.04
CA ALA A 347 -11.10 2.60 17.60
C ALA A 347 -10.62 1.26 18.23
N ARG A 348 -11.38 0.18 18.08
CA ARG A 348 -11.10 -1.15 18.64
C ARG A 348 -10.58 -2.18 17.65
N THR A 349 -10.63 -1.92 16.33
CA THR A 349 -10.27 -2.92 15.30
C THR A 349 -8.85 -2.77 14.75
N ILE A 350 -8.11 -1.73 15.11
CA ILE A 350 -6.71 -1.48 14.70
C ILE A 350 -5.72 -2.56 15.20
N LYS A 351 -6.20 -3.51 16.01
CA LYS A 351 -5.36 -4.48 16.74
C LYS A 351 -5.04 -5.79 16.01
N SER A 352 -5.40 -6.01 14.75
CA SER A 352 -5.37 -7.42 14.33
C SER A 352 -4.61 -7.85 13.08
N HIS A 353 -4.15 -7.01 12.12
CA HIS A 353 -3.67 -7.66 10.88
C HIS A 353 -2.38 -7.18 10.19
N HIS A 354 -1.81 -5.99 10.42
CA HIS A 354 -0.55 -5.62 9.74
C HIS A 354 0.39 -4.81 10.65
N ASN A 355 1.52 -5.37 11.01
CA ASN A 355 2.59 -4.89 11.87
C ASN A 355 2.35 -5.06 13.38
N VAL A 356 2.97 -6.10 13.96
CA VAL A 356 2.99 -6.44 15.39
C VAL A 356 1.58 -6.66 15.94
N GLY A 357 0.98 -7.79 15.58
CA GLY A 357 -0.33 -8.21 16.10
C GLY A 357 -0.35 -8.20 17.62
N GLY A 358 -1.11 -7.24 18.18
CA GLY A 358 -1.48 -7.25 19.58
C GLY A 358 -0.35 -6.96 20.55
N LEU A 359 0.09 -5.69 20.65
CA LEU A 359 0.79 -5.26 21.87
C LEU A 359 -0.07 -5.62 23.08
N PRO A 360 0.48 -6.24 24.12
CA PRO A 360 -0.26 -6.55 25.34
C PRO A 360 -0.86 -5.29 25.95
N GLU A 361 -2.03 -5.44 26.56
CA GLU A 361 -2.71 -4.34 27.25
C GLU A 361 -1.88 -3.80 28.45
N GLU A 362 -0.83 -4.50 28.84
CA GLU A 362 0.05 -4.18 29.97
C GLU A 362 1.21 -3.23 29.60
N MET A 363 1.48 -2.98 28.30
CA MET A 363 2.48 -2.01 27.89
C MET A 363 1.83 -0.65 27.58
N ASP A 364 2.03 0.32 28.47
CA ASP A 364 1.54 1.71 28.35
C ASP A 364 2.35 2.54 27.33
N PHE A 365 2.65 1.98 26.13
CA PHE A 365 3.28 2.77 25.07
C PHE A 365 2.26 3.64 24.35
N GLN A 366 2.62 4.89 24.15
CA GLN A 366 1.95 5.75 23.16
C GLN A 366 2.55 5.49 21.78
N LEU A 367 1.70 5.30 20.76
CA LEU A 367 2.16 5.04 19.40
C LEU A 367 2.56 6.35 18.71
N ILE A 368 3.68 6.30 17.98
CA ILE A 368 4.10 7.32 17.03
C ILE A 368 4.15 6.68 15.66
N GLU A 369 3.35 7.18 14.74
CA GLU A 369 3.20 6.67 13.36
C GLU A 369 3.52 7.78 12.35
N PRO A 370 4.80 8.09 12.12
CA PRO A 370 5.20 9.24 11.32
C PRO A 370 4.80 9.16 9.85
N LEU A 371 4.58 7.94 9.34
CA LEU A 371 4.31 7.69 7.92
C LEU A 371 2.82 7.42 7.64
N LYS A 372 1.95 7.55 8.64
CA LYS A 372 0.54 7.18 8.56
C LYS A 372 -0.26 7.93 7.48
N ASP A 373 0.21 9.09 7.07
CA ASP A 373 -0.41 9.92 6.05
C ASP A 373 0.25 9.77 4.67
N LEU A 374 1.24 8.87 4.51
CA LEU A 374 2.03 8.71 3.29
C LEU A 374 1.72 7.41 2.56
N PHE A 375 1.76 7.47 1.22
CA PHE A 375 1.79 6.30 0.36
C PHE A 375 3.22 5.74 0.24
N LYS A 376 3.36 4.50 -0.19
CA LYS A 376 4.64 3.79 -0.28
C LYS A 376 5.70 4.50 -1.15
N ASP A 377 5.28 5.10 -2.24
CA ASP A 377 6.15 5.87 -3.14
C ASP A 377 6.57 7.20 -2.50
N GLU A 378 5.69 7.88 -1.75
CA GLU A 378 6.02 9.06 -0.97
C GLU A 378 7.05 8.73 0.13
N VAL A 379 6.89 7.58 0.80
CA VAL A 379 7.87 7.10 1.80
C VAL A 379 9.24 6.83 1.18
N ARG A 380 9.29 6.25 -0.03
CA ARG A 380 10.57 6.06 -0.72
C ARG A 380 11.23 7.39 -1.12
N ASN A 381 10.43 8.36 -1.57
CA ASN A 381 10.94 9.70 -1.88
C ASN A 381 11.50 10.38 -0.62
N LEU A 382 10.74 10.31 0.48
CA LEU A 382 11.20 10.77 1.78
C LEU A 382 12.51 10.08 2.21
N GLY A 383 12.61 8.77 2.02
CA GLY A 383 13.84 8.02 2.30
C GLY A 383 15.05 8.52 1.49
N ARG A 384 14.86 8.89 0.22
CA ARG A 384 15.93 9.51 -0.60
C ARG A 384 16.40 10.84 -0.04
N GLU A 385 15.47 11.70 0.37
CA GLU A 385 15.78 12.99 1.00
C GLU A 385 16.50 12.80 2.35
N LEU A 386 16.15 11.74 3.07
CA LEU A 386 16.84 11.32 4.28
C LEU A 386 18.20 10.64 4.00
N GLY A 387 18.63 10.49 2.74
CA GLY A 387 19.91 9.87 2.36
C GLY A 387 19.98 8.38 2.60
N ILE A 388 18.84 7.69 2.67
CA ILE A 388 18.80 6.23 2.79
C ILE A 388 19.25 5.63 1.44
N PRO A 389 20.19 4.68 1.44
CA PRO A 389 20.68 4.05 0.21
C PRO A 389 19.58 3.38 -0.61
N GLU A 390 19.69 3.48 -1.95
CA GLU A 390 18.69 2.92 -2.87
C GLU A 390 18.53 1.40 -2.73
N ASP A 391 19.57 0.67 -2.37
CA ASP A 391 19.51 -0.77 -2.11
C ASP A 391 18.60 -1.14 -0.93
N ILE A 392 18.35 -0.21 0.01
CA ILE A 392 17.35 -0.34 1.05
C ILE A 392 15.98 0.10 0.54
N LEU A 393 15.89 1.26 -0.11
CA LEU A 393 14.61 1.82 -0.57
C LEU A 393 13.93 1.01 -1.66
N GLN A 394 14.71 0.27 -2.47
CA GLN A 394 14.21 -0.58 -3.54
C GLN A 394 14.08 -2.06 -3.15
N ARG A 395 14.25 -2.39 -1.87
CA ARG A 395 14.06 -3.77 -1.41
C ARG A 395 12.66 -4.27 -1.77
N HIS A 396 12.63 -5.49 -2.30
CA HIS A 396 11.38 -6.20 -2.49
C HIS A 396 10.68 -6.42 -1.14
N PRO A 397 9.35 -6.43 -1.10
CA PRO A 397 8.61 -6.76 0.11
C PRO A 397 9.11 -8.07 0.74
N PHE A 398 9.22 -8.07 2.06
CA PHE A 398 9.60 -9.26 2.83
C PHE A 398 8.59 -9.43 3.97
N PRO A 399 7.95 -10.58 4.10
CA PRO A 399 6.88 -10.77 5.07
C PRO A 399 7.42 -10.80 6.50
N GLY A 400 6.61 -10.38 7.47
CA GLY A 400 6.97 -10.39 8.89
C GLY A 400 7.43 -11.75 9.40
N PRO A 401 6.80 -12.89 9.02
CA PRO A 401 7.29 -14.22 9.36
C PRO A 401 8.60 -14.62 8.68
N GLY A 402 9.16 -13.81 7.82
CA GLY A 402 10.42 -14.07 7.13
C GLY A 402 10.36 -15.29 6.22
N LEU A 403 11.44 -16.05 6.19
CA LEU A 403 11.57 -17.26 5.39
C LEU A 403 10.68 -18.42 5.87
N ALA A 404 10.07 -18.33 7.06
CA ALA A 404 9.20 -19.40 7.57
C ALA A 404 8.01 -19.69 6.66
N VAL A 405 7.43 -18.67 6.01
CA VAL A 405 6.30 -18.80 5.06
C VAL A 405 6.75 -19.08 3.62
N ARG A 406 8.06 -19.33 3.45
CA ARG A 406 8.68 -19.78 2.19
C ARG A 406 9.28 -21.18 2.29
N ILE A 407 8.99 -21.87 3.39
CA ILE A 407 9.27 -23.31 3.57
C ILE A 407 7.92 -24.00 3.73
N VAL A 408 7.51 -24.76 2.72
CA VAL A 408 6.25 -25.52 2.78
C VAL A 408 6.38 -26.58 3.86
N GLY A 409 5.49 -26.53 4.86
CA GLY A 409 5.52 -27.42 6.02
C GLY A 409 6.49 -26.99 7.12
N GLU A 410 7.08 -27.94 7.85
CA GLU A 410 7.89 -27.65 9.04
C GLU A 410 9.15 -26.84 8.74
N VAL A 411 9.41 -25.84 9.57
CA VAL A 411 10.63 -25.01 9.54
C VAL A 411 11.72 -25.68 10.39
N THR A 412 12.87 -25.99 9.77
CA THR A 412 14.04 -26.53 10.47
C THR A 412 15.29 -25.71 10.12
N PRO A 413 16.33 -25.74 10.99
CA PRO A 413 17.60 -25.04 10.69
C PRO A 413 18.20 -25.43 9.34
N GLU A 414 18.15 -26.71 8.99
CA GLU A 414 18.69 -27.25 7.74
C GLU A 414 17.91 -26.70 6.53
N ARG A 415 16.58 -26.72 6.61
CA ARG A 415 15.71 -26.19 5.53
C ARG A 415 15.88 -24.69 5.36
N LEU A 416 16.05 -23.95 6.47
CA LEU A 416 16.32 -22.53 6.44
C LEU A 416 17.66 -22.23 5.78
N SER A 417 18.72 -23.01 6.09
CA SER A 417 20.02 -22.85 5.44
C SER A 417 19.94 -23.03 3.93
N LEU A 418 19.29 -24.12 3.48
CA LEU A 418 19.09 -24.37 2.05
C LEU A 418 18.34 -23.22 1.36
N LEU A 419 17.25 -22.76 1.96
CA LEU A 419 16.45 -21.68 1.38
C LEU A 419 17.20 -20.35 1.37
N ARG A 420 17.95 -20.01 2.43
CA ARG A 420 18.77 -18.80 2.49
C ARG A 420 19.81 -18.75 1.38
N ASP A 421 20.52 -19.84 1.18
CA ASP A 421 21.56 -19.90 0.15
C ASP A 421 20.96 -19.83 -1.25
N ALA A 422 19.85 -20.54 -1.50
CA ALA A 422 19.16 -20.50 -2.78
C ALA A 422 18.52 -19.13 -3.07
N ASP A 423 17.84 -18.51 -2.09
CA ASP A 423 17.26 -17.17 -2.23
C ASP A 423 18.34 -16.11 -2.47
N TRP A 424 19.48 -16.22 -1.79
CA TRP A 424 20.62 -15.33 -1.99
C TRP A 424 21.12 -15.38 -3.43
N ILE A 425 21.38 -16.58 -3.98
CA ILE A 425 21.82 -16.76 -5.37
C ILE A 425 20.79 -16.17 -6.34
N TYR A 426 19.50 -16.41 -6.09
CA TYR A 426 18.44 -15.88 -6.93
C TYR A 426 18.44 -14.35 -6.92
N GLN A 427 18.50 -13.71 -5.76
CA GLN A 427 18.54 -12.25 -5.63
C GLN A 427 19.78 -11.63 -6.29
N GLU A 428 20.95 -12.28 -6.15
CA GLU A 428 22.18 -11.83 -6.83
C GLU A 428 22.02 -11.85 -8.35
N ILE A 429 21.54 -12.96 -8.91
CA ILE A 429 21.34 -13.08 -10.37
C ILE A 429 20.37 -12.02 -10.88
N LEU A 430 19.27 -11.78 -10.17
CA LEU A 430 18.31 -10.74 -10.58
C LEU A 430 18.94 -9.34 -10.59
N LYS A 431 19.82 -9.04 -9.65
CA LYS A 431 20.56 -7.75 -9.61
C LYS A 431 21.60 -7.68 -10.75
N GLU A 432 22.39 -8.71 -10.94
CA GLU A 432 23.42 -8.79 -11.98
C GLU A 432 22.84 -8.67 -13.40
N THR A 433 21.66 -9.25 -13.62
CA THR A 433 20.98 -9.23 -14.92
C THR A 433 20.08 -8.00 -15.13
N GLY A 434 19.94 -7.14 -14.12
CA GLY A 434 19.08 -5.95 -14.17
C GLY A 434 17.58 -6.25 -14.09
N GLU A 435 17.18 -7.48 -13.79
CA GLU A 435 15.78 -7.87 -13.67
C GLU A 435 15.17 -7.44 -12.33
N TYR A 436 15.96 -7.28 -11.27
CA TYR A 436 15.51 -6.94 -9.93
C TYR A 436 14.56 -5.73 -9.88
N GLN A 437 14.90 -4.66 -10.61
CA GLN A 437 14.13 -3.41 -10.60
C GLN A 437 12.81 -3.48 -11.39
N ARG A 438 12.66 -4.49 -12.25
CA ARG A 438 11.45 -4.72 -13.07
C ARG A 438 10.40 -5.54 -12.35
N ILE A 439 10.79 -6.18 -11.25
CA ILE A 439 10.00 -7.12 -10.49
C ILE A 439 9.51 -6.44 -9.22
N TRP A 440 8.23 -6.59 -8.90
CA TRP A 440 7.68 -6.07 -7.66
C TRP A 440 8.14 -6.88 -6.44
N GLN A 441 8.12 -8.23 -6.56
CA GLN A 441 8.63 -9.14 -5.54
C GLN A 441 9.15 -10.43 -6.18
N ALA A 442 10.34 -10.87 -5.78
CA ALA A 442 10.92 -12.16 -6.17
C ALA A 442 11.52 -12.86 -4.96
N PHE A 443 11.36 -14.18 -4.91
CA PHE A 443 11.87 -15.03 -3.85
C PHE A 443 11.91 -16.50 -4.25
N ALA A 444 12.66 -17.28 -3.49
CA ALA A 444 12.69 -18.74 -3.56
C ALA A 444 11.76 -19.35 -2.49
N VAL A 445 11.18 -20.51 -2.79
CA VAL A 445 10.35 -21.31 -1.89
C VAL A 445 10.89 -22.73 -1.83
N LEU A 446 11.21 -23.21 -0.63
CA LEU A 446 11.64 -24.58 -0.43
C LEU A 446 10.42 -25.50 -0.28
N ILE A 447 10.34 -26.50 -1.15
CA ILE A 447 9.33 -27.55 -1.11
C ILE A 447 10.04 -28.84 -0.66
N PRO A 448 9.85 -29.31 0.57
CA PRO A 448 10.62 -30.41 1.14
C PRO A 448 10.16 -31.79 0.64
N VAL A 449 9.87 -31.86 -0.66
CA VAL A 449 9.57 -33.10 -1.38
C VAL A 449 10.86 -33.61 -2.04
N LYS A 450 11.21 -34.87 -1.77
CA LYS A 450 12.38 -35.49 -2.37
C LYS A 450 12.12 -35.84 -3.81
N THR A 451 12.92 -35.32 -4.72
CA THR A 451 12.89 -35.62 -6.15
C THR A 451 14.11 -36.42 -6.57
N VAL A 452 13.96 -37.27 -7.60
CA VAL A 452 15.07 -38.05 -8.15
C VAL A 452 15.94 -37.11 -9.03
N GLY A 453 17.24 -37.11 -8.76
CA GLY A 453 18.25 -36.47 -9.59
C GLY A 453 19.36 -37.47 -9.96
N VAL A 454 20.22 -37.07 -10.86
CA VAL A 454 21.46 -37.77 -11.21
C VAL A 454 22.59 -36.75 -11.13
N MET A 455 23.51 -36.95 -10.21
CA MET A 455 24.70 -36.13 -10.04
C MET A 455 25.94 -37.03 -9.95
N GLY A 456 26.91 -36.79 -10.85
CA GLY A 456 28.15 -37.59 -10.88
C GLY A 456 27.90 -39.11 -11.02
N ASP A 457 27.02 -39.50 -11.95
CA ASP A 457 26.62 -40.90 -12.22
C ASP A 457 25.89 -41.64 -11.06
N GLN A 458 25.53 -40.92 -9.99
CA GLN A 458 24.77 -41.46 -8.86
C GLN A 458 23.37 -40.83 -8.79
N ARG A 459 22.39 -41.62 -8.35
CA ARG A 459 21.05 -41.13 -8.05
C ARG A 459 21.08 -40.32 -6.76
N THR A 460 20.52 -39.12 -6.80
CA THR A 460 20.29 -38.25 -5.62
C THR A 460 18.81 -38.13 -5.32
N TYR A 461 18.47 -37.86 -4.06
CA TYR A 461 17.10 -37.68 -3.57
C TYR A 461 17.08 -36.38 -2.74
N ASP A 462 16.97 -35.27 -3.44
CA ASP A 462 17.09 -33.93 -2.85
C ASP A 462 15.81 -33.12 -3.02
N HIS A 463 15.77 -31.93 -2.42
CA HIS A 463 14.58 -31.10 -2.37
C HIS A 463 14.29 -30.40 -3.70
N LEU A 464 13.01 -30.08 -3.89
CA LEU A 464 12.49 -29.21 -4.92
C LEU A 464 12.51 -27.77 -4.43
N LEU A 465 12.96 -26.84 -5.27
CA LEU A 465 12.89 -25.39 -5.06
C LEU A 465 12.00 -24.75 -6.12
N ALA A 466 11.07 -23.90 -5.70
CA ALA A 466 10.31 -23.04 -6.61
C ALA A 466 10.87 -21.61 -6.58
N LEU A 467 11.01 -21.00 -7.76
CA LEU A 467 11.27 -19.57 -7.90
C LEU A 467 9.96 -18.87 -8.19
N ARG A 468 9.70 -17.78 -7.51
CA ARG A 468 8.55 -16.91 -7.68
C ARG A 468 9.02 -15.51 -8.03
N ALA A 469 8.44 -14.89 -9.05
CA ALA A 469 8.57 -13.47 -9.32
C ALA A 469 7.25 -12.93 -9.88
N VAL A 470 6.83 -11.76 -9.37
CA VAL A 470 5.56 -11.14 -9.75
C VAL A 470 5.74 -9.66 -10.05
N THR A 471 4.88 -9.15 -10.93
CA THR A 471 4.62 -7.73 -11.14
C THR A 471 3.31 -7.35 -10.48
N SER A 472 3.26 -6.21 -9.84
CA SER A 472 2.07 -5.67 -9.21
C SER A 472 2.21 -4.16 -9.06
N ALA A 473 1.09 -3.44 -8.98
CA ALA A 473 1.07 -2.03 -8.65
C ALA A 473 0.92 -1.80 -7.13
N ASP A 474 0.13 -2.62 -6.46
CA ASP A 474 -0.32 -2.40 -5.09
C ASP A 474 -0.33 -3.67 -4.20
N GLY A 475 0.01 -4.83 -4.77
CA GLY A 475 -0.04 -6.12 -4.09
C GLY A 475 -1.43 -6.74 -4.01
N MET A 476 -2.51 -6.03 -4.39
CA MET A 476 -3.88 -6.56 -4.41
C MET A 476 -4.06 -7.57 -5.54
N THR A 477 -3.60 -7.20 -6.73
CA THR A 477 -3.51 -8.09 -7.90
C THR A 477 -2.06 -8.22 -8.32
N ALA A 478 -1.68 -9.39 -8.82
CA ALA A 478 -0.33 -9.63 -9.31
C ALA A 478 -0.34 -10.60 -10.48
N ASP A 479 0.53 -10.36 -11.45
CA ASP A 479 0.80 -11.33 -12.50
C ASP A 479 2.22 -11.86 -12.36
N TRP A 480 2.45 -13.10 -12.80
CA TRP A 480 3.80 -13.66 -12.78
C TRP A 480 4.70 -12.93 -13.77
N TYR A 481 5.92 -12.68 -13.35
CA TYR A 481 6.92 -12.00 -14.20
C TYR A 481 7.43 -12.94 -15.28
N ARG A 482 7.45 -12.51 -16.55
CA ARG A 482 7.97 -13.29 -17.70
C ARG A 482 9.48 -13.25 -17.68
N MET A 483 10.06 -14.06 -16.78
CA MET A 483 11.50 -14.11 -16.61
C MET A 483 12.17 -14.60 -17.90
N PRO A 484 13.23 -13.93 -18.39
CA PRO A 484 14.01 -14.43 -19.53
C PRO A 484 14.53 -15.84 -19.28
N SER A 485 14.47 -16.70 -20.31
CA SER A 485 14.88 -18.12 -20.22
C SER A 485 16.32 -18.30 -19.80
N GLU A 486 17.19 -17.38 -20.21
CA GLU A 486 18.61 -17.35 -19.87
C GLU A 486 18.82 -17.11 -18.38
N VAL A 487 18.02 -16.23 -17.78
CA VAL A 487 18.06 -15.94 -16.33
C VAL A 487 17.56 -17.15 -15.54
N LEU A 488 16.46 -17.79 -15.98
CA LEU A 488 15.97 -19.03 -15.34
C LEU A 488 17.00 -20.15 -15.41
N SER A 489 17.66 -20.30 -16.57
CA SER A 489 18.73 -21.29 -16.76
C SER A 489 19.91 -21.02 -15.83
N LEU A 490 20.34 -19.75 -15.72
CA LEU A 490 21.42 -19.35 -14.84
C LEU A 490 21.08 -19.61 -13.37
N CYS A 491 19.85 -19.24 -12.93
CA CYS A 491 19.36 -19.52 -11.57
C CYS A 491 19.38 -21.01 -11.26
N SER A 492 18.79 -21.84 -12.14
CA SER A 492 18.74 -23.29 -11.97
C SER A 492 20.13 -23.89 -11.86
N ASN A 493 21.04 -23.50 -12.76
CA ASN A 493 22.40 -24.04 -12.80
C ASN A 493 23.19 -23.64 -11.53
N ARG A 494 23.18 -22.37 -11.13
CA ARG A 494 23.91 -21.92 -9.96
C ARG A 494 23.36 -22.54 -8.68
N ILE A 495 22.03 -22.54 -8.50
CA ILE A 495 21.38 -23.08 -7.29
C ILE A 495 21.70 -24.56 -7.14
N ILE A 496 21.55 -25.38 -8.19
CA ILE A 496 21.80 -26.83 -8.13
C ILE A 496 23.27 -27.15 -7.86
N ASN A 497 24.19 -26.34 -8.40
CA ASN A 497 25.63 -26.60 -8.22
C ASN A 497 26.18 -26.06 -6.90
N GLU A 498 25.64 -24.97 -6.37
CA GLU A 498 26.20 -24.28 -5.20
C GLU A 498 25.45 -24.66 -3.91
N VAL A 499 24.17 -25.10 -3.97
CA VAL A 499 23.35 -25.47 -2.80
C VAL A 499 23.13 -26.98 -2.75
N GLN A 500 23.94 -27.66 -1.95
CA GLN A 500 23.79 -29.11 -1.77
C GLN A 500 22.49 -29.45 -1.07
N GLY A 501 21.70 -30.36 -1.64
CA GLY A 501 20.38 -30.76 -1.13
C GLY A 501 19.21 -30.24 -1.95
N ILE A 502 19.48 -29.54 -3.06
CA ILE A 502 18.51 -29.13 -4.08
C ILE A 502 18.94 -29.71 -5.42
N ASN A 503 18.09 -30.52 -6.06
CA ASN A 503 18.37 -31.12 -7.37
C ASN A 503 17.35 -30.73 -8.45
N ARG A 504 16.36 -29.89 -8.11
CA ARG A 504 15.33 -29.46 -9.05
C ARG A 504 14.84 -28.06 -8.74
N VAL A 505 14.82 -27.20 -9.76
CA VAL A 505 14.28 -25.85 -9.71
C VAL A 505 13.10 -25.74 -10.66
N VAL A 506 11.98 -25.16 -10.20
CA VAL A 506 10.79 -24.84 -11.00
C VAL A 506 10.46 -23.35 -10.89
N TYR A 507 9.65 -22.86 -11.81
CA TYR A 507 9.19 -21.46 -11.81
C TYR A 507 7.68 -21.40 -11.68
N ASP A 508 7.16 -20.61 -10.73
CA ASP A 508 5.72 -20.45 -10.50
C ASP A 508 5.14 -19.39 -11.44
N ILE A 509 4.20 -19.81 -12.28
CA ILE A 509 3.53 -19.01 -13.32
C ILE A 509 2.09 -18.64 -12.97
N SER A 510 1.73 -18.64 -11.69
CA SER A 510 0.38 -18.36 -11.22
C SER A 510 0.16 -16.86 -10.99
N SER A 511 -1.01 -16.35 -11.36
CA SER A 511 -1.42 -14.97 -11.11
C SER A 511 -2.25 -14.86 -9.81
N LYS A 512 -2.30 -13.68 -9.22
CA LYS A 512 -3.19 -13.35 -8.09
C LYS A 512 -4.33 -12.43 -8.57
N PRO A 513 -5.60 -12.82 -8.50
CA PRO A 513 -6.11 -14.14 -8.16
C PRO A 513 -5.83 -15.18 -9.25
N PRO A 514 -6.03 -16.52 -9.06
CA PRO A 514 -6.57 -17.17 -7.85
C PRO A 514 -5.53 -17.47 -6.78
N SER A 515 -4.22 -17.49 -7.11
CA SER A 515 -3.19 -17.75 -6.10
C SER A 515 -2.88 -16.49 -5.28
N THR A 516 -2.11 -16.66 -4.21
CA THR A 516 -1.50 -15.55 -3.45
C THR A 516 -0.10 -15.23 -4.00
N ILE A 517 0.51 -14.15 -3.55
CA ILE A 517 1.91 -13.83 -3.90
C ILE A 517 2.84 -14.75 -3.12
N GLU A 518 2.75 -14.74 -1.77
CA GLU A 518 3.47 -15.72 -0.92
C GLU A 518 2.78 -17.10 -1.02
N TRP A 519 3.52 -18.16 -0.77
CA TRP A 519 3.00 -19.52 -0.86
C TRP A 519 2.31 -20.01 0.42
N GLU A 520 2.73 -19.49 1.56
CA GLU A 520 2.13 -19.76 2.86
C GLU A 520 1.76 -18.47 3.63
#